data_5e77d2eeb58deafebce58fbfcbe9d75d
#
_entry.id   5e77d2eeb58deafebce58fbfcbe9d75d
#
_cell.length_a   1.000
_cell.length_b   1.000
_cell.length_c   1.000
_cell.angle_alpha   90.00
_cell.angle_beta   90.00
_cell.angle_gamma   90.00
#
_symmetry.space_group_name_H-M   'P 1'
#
loop_
_entity.id
_entity.type
_entity.pdbx_description
1 polymer ?
#
loop_
_entity_poly.entity_id
_entity_poly.type
_entity_poly.pdbx_seq_one_letter_code
_entity_poly.pdbx_strand_id
1 'polypeptide(L)'
;AAGGAIAEAILSELDSRGVYGIITTHYTNLKLYASGGQTGVVNGAMMFDAKNIAPLFQLEMGLPGNSFAFELARKLGLPETIVKDAENRAGEEFVGIELVAEGVCSYIQRYQPNSAPEHC
;
A
#
# COMPACT_ATOMS: atom_id res chain seq x y z
N ALA A 1 16.40 1.00 -4.65
CA ALA A 1 16.90 1.71 -3.48
C ALA A 1 17.05 3.22 -3.71
N ALA A 2 17.91 3.66 -4.63
CA ALA A 2 18.15 5.10 -4.82
C ALA A 2 16.90 5.86 -5.30
N GLY A 3 16.13 5.31 -6.22
CA GLY A 3 14.89 5.92 -6.71
C GLY A 3 13.85 6.11 -5.61
N GLY A 4 13.67 5.11 -4.76
CA GLY A 4 12.77 5.19 -3.61
C GLY A 4 13.21 6.26 -2.60
N ALA A 5 14.50 6.35 -2.31
CA ALA A 5 15.06 7.36 -1.40
C ALA A 5 14.87 8.79 -1.94
N ILE A 6 15.11 9.00 -3.22
CA ILE A 6 14.88 10.29 -3.89
C ILE A 6 13.40 10.67 -3.83
N ALA A 7 12.52 9.73 -4.15
CA ALA A 7 11.07 9.96 -4.11
C ALA A 7 10.59 10.33 -2.70
N GLU A 8 11.09 9.66 -1.67
CA GLU A 8 10.77 9.97 -0.28
C GLU A 8 11.28 11.35 0.14
N ALA A 9 12.49 11.72 -0.26
CA ALA A 9 13.04 13.05 0.00
C ALA A 9 12.20 14.16 -0.66
N ILE A 10 11.74 13.95 -1.90
CA ILE A 10 10.84 14.87 -2.60
C ILE A 10 9.51 14.98 -1.87
N LEU A 11 8.91 13.84 -1.46
CA LEU A 11 7.65 13.82 -0.71
C LEU A 11 7.77 14.57 0.61
N SER A 12 8.84 14.35 1.36
CA SER A 12 9.12 15.05 2.62
C SER A 12 9.24 16.56 2.43
N GLU A 13 9.91 17.00 1.37
CA GLU A 13 10.03 18.43 1.05
C GLU A 13 8.68 19.05 0.68
N LEU A 14 7.87 18.38 -0.12
CA LEU A 14 6.52 18.85 -0.49
C LEU A 14 5.60 18.91 0.72
N ASP A 15 5.68 17.92 1.62
CA ASP A 15 4.93 17.88 2.86
C ASP A 15 5.31 19.07 3.77
N SER A 16 6.60 19.34 3.95
CA SER A 16 7.08 20.46 4.76
C SER A 16 6.65 21.84 4.22
N ARG A 17 6.42 21.95 2.92
CA ARG A 17 5.93 23.16 2.27
C ARG A 17 4.41 23.29 2.29
N GLY A 18 3.67 22.31 2.80
CA GLY A 18 2.22 22.31 2.84
C GLY A 18 1.57 22.27 1.45
N VAL A 19 2.19 21.63 0.48
CA VAL A 19 1.70 21.50 -0.89
C VAL A 19 0.52 20.54 -0.95
N TYR A 20 -0.51 20.88 -1.70
CA TYR A 20 -1.62 19.98 -2.03
C TYR A 20 -1.32 19.23 -3.31
N GLY A 21 -1.55 17.94 -3.32
CA GLY A 21 -1.31 17.11 -4.51
C GLY A 21 -1.60 15.65 -4.30
N ILE A 22 -1.46 14.89 -5.38
CA ILE A 22 -1.58 13.43 -5.42
C ILE A 22 -0.30 12.88 -6.05
N ILE A 23 0.30 11.90 -5.38
CA ILE A 23 1.47 11.19 -5.88
C ILE A 23 1.09 9.73 -6.07
N THR A 24 1.29 9.22 -7.28
CA THR A 24 1.09 7.81 -7.59
C THR A 24 2.42 7.08 -7.59
N THR A 25 2.50 5.97 -6.89
CA THR A 25 3.73 5.19 -6.77
C THR A 25 3.42 3.77 -6.33
N HIS A 26 4.38 2.88 -6.51
CA HIS A 26 4.38 1.54 -5.92
C HIS A 26 5.50 1.37 -4.88
N TYR A 27 6.22 2.43 -4.55
CA TYR A 27 7.31 2.37 -3.57
C TYR A 27 6.79 2.17 -2.16
N THR A 28 7.23 1.11 -1.50
CA THR A 28 6.86 0.75 -0.13
C THR A 28 7.24 1.82 0.88
N ASN A 29 8.41 2.41 0.75
CA ASN A 29 8.88 3.44 1.67
C ASN A 29 7.99 4.70 1.69
N LEU A 30 7.36 5.07 0.57
CA LEU A 30 6.41 6.18 0.54
C LEU A 30 5.10 5.80 1.25
N LYS A 31 4.64 4.56 1.13
CA LYS A 31 3.48 4.07 1.87
C LYS A 31 3.73 4.10 3.39
N LEU A 32 4.91 3.69 3.82
CA LEU A 32 5.32 3.74 5.23
C LEU A 32 5.44 5.17 5.75
N TYR A 33 5.98 6.09 4.96
CA TYR A 33 6.05 7.51 5.29
C TYR A 33 4.67 8.09 5.62
N ALA A 34 3.69 7.84 4.76
CA ALA A 34 2.32 8.31 4.96
C ALA A 34 1.64 7.65 6.16
N SER A 35 2.00 6.42 6.51
CA SER A 35 1.45 5.69 7.67
C SER A 35 2.05 6.11 9.01
N GLY A 36 3.09 6.93 9.02
CA GLY A 36 3.79 7.36 10.23
C GLY A 36 3.01 8.31 11.16
N GLY A 37 1.86 8.83 10.73
CA GLY A 37 0.89 9.54 11.56
C GLY A 37 1.26 10.98 11.97
N GLN A 38 2.44 11.47 11.61
CA GLN A 38 2.92 12.83 11.92
C GLN A 38 3.18 13.68 10.66
N THR A 39 2.57 13.31 9.56
CA THR A 39 2.73 13.97 8.27
C THR A 39 1.40 14.49 7.76
N GLY A 40 1.44 15.46 6.86
CA GLY A 40 0.27 15.91 6.10
C GLY A 40 -0.11 14.99 4.94
N VAL A 41 0.51 13.82 4.85
CA VAL A 41 0.35 12.85 3.76
C VAL A 41 -0.51 11.69 4.22
N VAL A 42 -1.47 11.30 3.40
CA VAL A 42 -2.39 10.19 3.64
C VAL A 42 -2.25 9.16 2.53
N ASN A 43 -2.21 7.89 2.89
CA ASN A 43 -2.29 6.80 1.92
C ASN A 43 -3.67 6.74 1.27
N GLY A 44 -3.69 6.44 -0.02
CA GLY A 44 -4.89 6.07 -0.75
C GLY A 44 -4.61 4.82 -1.56
N ALA A 45 -5.54 3.89 -1.57
CA ALA A 45 -5.43 2.64 -2.29
C ALA A 45 -6.51 2.53 -3.36
N MET A 46 -6.12 2.13 -4.56
CA MET A 46 -7.07 1.72 -5.57
C MET A 46 -7.55 0.30 -5.24
N MET A 47 -8.87 0.14 -5.15
CA MET A 47 -9.48 -1.13 -4.81
C MET A 47 -9.34 -2.15 -5.93
N PHE A 48 -9.19 -3.41 -5.54
CA PHE A 48 -8.97 -4.51 -6.45
C PHE A 48 -9.79 -5.73 -6.01
N ASP A 49 -10.50 -6.33 -6.94
CA ASP A 49 -11.21 -7.59 -6.71
C ASP A 49 -10.21 -8.75 -6.81
N ALA A 50 -9.74 -9.22 -5.65
CA ALA A 50 -8.79 -10.32 -5.58
C ALA A 50 -9.38 -11.66 -6.08
N LYS A 51 -10.69 -11.86 -5.98
CA LYS A 51 -11.36 -13.08 -6.42
C LYS A 51 -11.41 -13.18 -7.94
N ASN A 52 -11.80 -12.09 -8.62
CA ASN A 52 -11.87 -12.02 -10.06
C ASN A 52 -10.61 -11.46 -10.71
N ILE A 53 -9.66 -11.01 -9.90
CA ILE A 53 -8.40 -10.38 -10.31
C ILE A 53 -8.66 -9.26 -11.32
N ALA A 54 -9.42 -8.26 -10.87
CA ALA A 54 -9.82 -7.12 -11.68
C ALA A 54 -9.81 -5.81 -10.88
N PRO A 55 -9.41 -4.69 -11.49
CA PRO A 55 -9.49 -3.40 -10.84
C PRO A 55 -10.96 -2.96 -10.68
N LEU A 56 -11.27 -2.37 -9.52
CA LEU A 56 -12.60 -1.84 -9.24
C LEU A 56 -12.72 -0.35 -9.56
N PHE A 57 -11.62 0.34 -9.87
CA PHE A 57 -11.57 1.78 -10.15
C PHE A 57 -12.17 2.64 -9.04
N GLN A 58 -12.04 2.21 -7.80
CA GLN A 58 -12.48 2.91 -6.60
C GLN A 58 -11.26 3.25 -5.75
N LEU A 59 -11.19 4.50 -5.27
CA LEU A 59 -10.15 4.97 -4.38
C LEU A 59 -10.65 4.90 -2.93
N GLU A 60 -9.86 4.26 -2.06
CA GLU A 60 -10.10 4.22 -0.63
C GLU A 60 -8.96 4.92 0.12
N MET A 61 -9.33 5.89 0.95
CA MET A 61 -8.38 6.69 1.70
C MET A 61 -8.05 6.06 3.05
N GLY A 62 -6.81 6.24 3.50
CA GLY A 62 -6.36 5.82 4.81
C GLY A 62 -5.67 4.45 4.85
N LEU A 63 -5.71 3.68 3.78
CA LEU A 63 -5.05 2.37 3.69
C LEU A 63 -3.91 2.39 2.68
N PRO A 64 -2.77 1.76 3.00
CA PRO A 64 -1.74 1.50 2.00
C PRO A 64 -2.24 0.45 1.00
N GLY A 65 -2.05 0.71 -0.29
CA GLY A 65 -2.41 -0.25 -1.33
C GLY A 65 -1.50 -1.48 -1.32
N ASN A 66 -2.09 -2.65 -1.56
CA ASN A 66 -1.35 -3.88 -1.78
C ASN A 66 -0.95 -4.03 -3.25
N SER A 67 0.09 -4.81 -3.47
CA SER A 67 0.48 -5.23 -4.80
C SER A 67 -0.09 -6.62 -5.06
N PHE A 68 -0.93 -6.73 -6.08
CA PHE A 68 -1.52 -8.01 -6.51
C PHE A 68 -0.69 -8.69 -7.61
N ALA A 69 0.61 -8.44 -7.61
CA ALA A 69 1.53 -8.94 -8.63
C ALA A 69 1.56 -10.48 -8.68
N PHE A 70 1.53 -11.15 -7.54
CA PHE A 70 1.57 -12.61 -7.46
C PHE A 70 0.27 -13.23 -7.93
N GLU A 71 -0.88 -12.69 -7.54
CA GLU A 71 -2.19 -13.14 -7.99
C GLU A 71 -2.34 -12.94 -9.51
N LEU A 72 -1.89 -11.80 -10.01
CA LEU A 72 -1.89 -11.53 -11.45
C LEU A 72 -0.96 -12.47 -12.21
N ALA A 73 0.22 -12.75 -11.68
CA ALA A 73 1.16 -13.71 -12.26
C ALA A 73 0.56 -15.12 -12.36
N ARG A 74 -0.14 -15.57 -11.31
CA ARG A 74 -0.89 -16.84 -11.34
C ARG A 74 -1.98 -16.85 -12.40
N LYS A 75 -2.76 -15.78 -12.48
CA LYS A 75 -3.81 -15.64 -13.50
C LYS A 75 -3.27 -15.67 -14.91
N LEU A 76 -2.10 -15.10 -15.15
CA LEU A 76 -1.43 -15.11 -16.45
C LEU A 76 -0.74 -16.44 -16.76
N GLY A 77 -0.79 -17.42 -15.87
CA GLY A 77 -0.28 -18.76 -16.08
C GLY A 77 1.19 -18.96 -15.72
N LEU A 78 1.76 -18.09 -14.90
CA LEU A 78 3.12 -18.31 -14.40
C LEU A 78 3.15 -19.57 -13.51
N PRO A 79 4.12 -20.49 -13.68
CA PRO A 79 4.21 -21.68 -12.86
C PRO A 79 4.26 -21.37 -11.37
N GLU A 80 3.52 -22.13 -10.55
CA GLU A 80 3.43 -21.92 -9.11
C GLU A 80 4.78 -21.99 -8.40
N THR A 81 5.71 -22.82 -8.89
CA THR A 81 7.07 -22.90 -8.36
C THR A 81 7.83 -21.58 -8.48
N ILE A 82 7.62 -20.86 -9.57
CA ILE A 82 8.23 -19.53 -9.81
C ILE A 82 7.57 -18.48 -8.92
N VAL A 83 6.24 -18.50 -8.82
CA VAL A 83 5.50 -17.55 -7.98
C VAL A 83 5.88 -17.69 -6.52
N LYS A 84 5.94 -18.92 -5.99
CA LYS A 84 6.38 -19.18 -4.62
C LYS A 84 7.83 -18.76 -4.36
N ASP A 85 8.73 -18.98 -5.29
CA ASP A 85 10.10 -18.51 -5.16
C ASP A 85 10.16 -16.98 -5.13
N ALA A 86 9.35 -16.32 -5.95
CA ALA A 86 9.24 -14.86 -5.95
C ALA A 86 8.64 -14.31 -4.65
N GLU A 87 7.61 -14.95 -4.11
CA GLU A 87 7.03 -14.60 -2.80
C GLU A 87 8.07 -14.70 -1.69
N ASN A 88 8.87 -15.77 -1.67
CA ASN A 88 9.95 -15.94 -0.69
C ASN A 88 11.03 -14.86 -0.80
N ARG A 89 11.35 -14.42 -2.01
CA ARG A 89 12.31 -13.34 -2.25
C ARG A 89 11.79 -11.97 -1.87
N ALA A 90 10.48 -11.76 -1.97
CA ALA A 90 9.81 -10.50 -1.60
C ALA A 90 9.50 -10.40 -0.09
N GLY A 91 9.64 -11.49 0.66
CA GLY A 91 9.09 -11.75 2.00
C GLY A 91 9.13 -10.61 3.01
N GLU A 92 10.26 -9.93 3.22
CA GLU A 92 10.37 -8.91 4.27
C GLU A 92 9.61 -7.61 3.91
N GLU A 93 9.60 -7.23 2.66
CA GLU A 93 8.92 -6.02 2.20
C GLU A 93 7.39 -6.17 2.24
N PHE A 94 6.92 -7.37 1.94
CA PHE A 94 5.50 -7.73 1.95
C PHE A 94 4.92 -7.79 3.37
N VAL A 95 5.62 -8.42 4.29
CA VAL A 95 5.23 -8.53 5.71
C VAL A 95 5.14 -7.15 6.37
N GLY A 96 6.03 -6.22 6.03
CA GLY A 96 6.00 -4.85 6.55
C GLY A 96 4.73 -4.09 6.20
N ILE A 97 4.20 -4.27 4.99
CA ILE A 97 2.96 -3.61 4.54
C ILE A 97 1.73 -4.21 5.22
N GLU A 98 1.67 -5.52 5.39
CA GLU A 98 0.58 -6.19 6.12
C GLU A 98 0.50 -5.71 7.57
N LEU A 99 1.62 -5.65 8.27
CA LEU A 99 1.67 -5.15 9.65
C LEU A 99 1.20 -3.69 9.76
N VAL A 100 1.56 -2.85 8.80
CA VAL A 100 1.08 -1.45 8.77
C VAL A 100 -0.41 -1.40 8.49
N ALA A 101 -0.92 -2.19 7.55
CA ALA A 101 -2.34 -2.26 7.24
C ALA A 101 -3.16 -2.75 8.45
N GLU A 102 -2.72 -3.80 9.13
CA GLU A 102 -3.33 -4.30 10.36
C GLU A 102 -3.32 -3.24 11.48
N GLY A 103 -2.23 -2.52 11.63
CA GLY A 103 -2.12 -1.42 12.60
C GLY A 103 -3.11 -0.29 12.31
N VAL A 104 -3.26 0.11 11.07
CA VAL A 104 -4.23 1.12 10.64
C VAL A 104 -5.66 0.64 10.85
N CYS A 105 -5.97 -0.60 10.47
CA CYS A 105 -7.28 -1.21 10.69
C CYS A 105 -7.64 -1.26 12.18
N SER A 106 -6.72 -1.69 13.03
CA SER A 106 -6.92 -1.73 14.48
C SER A 106 -7.17 -0.33 15.07
N TYR A 107 -6.49 0.69 14.55
CA TYR A 107 -6.71 2.08 14.95
C TYR A 107 -8.12 2.54 14.56
N ILE A 108 -8.54 2.33 13.31
CA ILE A 108 -9.86 2.73 12.81
C ILE A 108 -10.96 2.05 13.63
N GLN A 109 -10.86 0.75 13.87
CA GLN A 109 -11.84 0.00 14.67
C GLN A 109 -11.94 0.50 16.10
N ARG A 110 -10.83 0.93 16.70
CA ARG A 110 -10.80 1.41 18.08
C ARG A 110 -11.34 2.81 18.26
N TYR A 111 -11.02 3.72 17.33
CA TYR A 111 -11.32 5.15 17.47
C TYR A 111 -12.43 5.64 16.57
N GLN A 112 -12.74 4.92 15.50
CA GLN A 112 -13.80 5.26 14.54
C GLN A 112 -14.55 3.99 14.10
N PRO A 113 -15.24 3.30 15.01
CA PRO A 113 -15.80 1.97 14.74
C PRO A 113 -16.84 1.94 13.60
N ASN A 114 -17.49 3.08 13.31
CA ASN A 114 -18.51 3.19 12.26
C ASN A 114 -17.92 3.59 10.89
N SER A 115 -16.63 3.85 10.80
CA SER A 115 -15.94 4.26 9.58
C SER A 115 -14.85 3.28 9.16
N ALA A 116 -14.76 2.13 9.82
CA ALA A 116 -13.82 1.08 9.43
C ALA A 116 -14.11 0.62 7.99
N PRO A 117 -13.10 0.52 7.13
CA PRO A 117 -13.28 -0.02 5.79
C PRO A 117 -13.83 -1.45 5.83
N GLU A 118 -14.64 -1.83 4.86
CA GLU A 118 -15.26 -3.16 4.77
C GLU A 118 -14.23 -4.32 4.76
N HIS A 119 -12.96 -4.02 4.52
CA HIS A 119 -11.86 -4.98 4.39
C HIS A 119 -10.92 -5.02 5.61
N CYS A 120 -11.27 -4.36 6.68
CA CYS A 120 -10.55 -4.44 7.95
C CYS A 120 -10.96 -5.64 8.81
#